data_833695be191afffa45c6aa0d0852d070
#
_entry.id   833695be191afffa45c6aa0d0852d070
#
_cell.length_a   1.000
_cell.length_b   1.000
_cell.length_c   1.000
_cell.angle_alpha   90.00
_cell.angle_beta   90.00
_cell.angle_gamma   90.00
#
_symmetry.space_group_name_H-M   'P 1'
#
loop_
_entity.id
_entity.type
_entity.pdbx_description
1 polymer ?
#
loop_
_entity_poly.entity_id
_entity_poly.type
_entity_poly.pdbx_seq_one_letter_code
_entity_poly.pdbx_strand_id
1 'polypeptide(L)'
;MKSSIIDIPRQQHQNDLFGIQVYQDALIKFIQLTDTPITIALQGEWGSGKTSLMNQLRYNLCDVEQALYYPVWINTWQYSLMHTPAQSIIAILEGIIGQIGALSPNHKWDESKKKIGGLFKKMAAVSAKVAVGTIGVDSGPVDDLFASGGGESTIVQLKNEIAKLIETALEQNPHKKGFILYTRRH
;
A
#
# COMPACT_ATOMS: atom_id res chain seq x y z
N MET A 1 13.56 -40.36 10.07
CA MET A 1 12.69 -39.78 9.03
C MET A 1 12.14 -38.48 9.55
N LYS A 2 12.61 -37.33 9.05
CA LYS A 2 12.02 -36.01 9.35
C LYS A 2 11.04 -35.72 8.23
N SER A 3 9.79 -36.01 8.42
CA SER A 3 8.70 -35.70 7.51
C SER A 3 7.78 -34.61 8.09
N SER A 4 8.31 -33.43 8.29
CA SER A 4 7.45 -32.25 8.40
C SER A 4 7.77 -31.34 7.21
N ILE A 5 6.94 -31.41 6.20
CA ILE A 5 6.89 -30.38 5.16
C ILE A 5 6.37 -29.15 5.87
N ILE A 6 7.26 -28.23 6.20
CA ILE A 6 6.87 -26.95 6.76
C ILE A 6 6.38 -26.13 5.58
N ASP A 7 5.11 -25.75 5.58
CA ASP A 7 4.52 -24.86 4.57
C ASP A 7 4.98 -23.41 4.82
N ILE A 8 6.22 -23.14 4.40
CA ILE A 8 6.81 -21.80 4.47
C ILE A 8 6.81 -21.22 3.05
N PRO A 9 6.34 -19.99 2.86
CA PRO A 9 6.43 -19.32 1.57
C PRO A 9 7.88 -19.30 1.06
N ARG A 10 8.08 -19.63 -0.21
CA ARG A 10 9.39 -19.66 -0.86
C ARG A 10 10.08 -18.30 -0.69
N GLN A 11 11.30 -18.34 -0.22
CA GLN A 11 12.21 -17.21 -0.13
C GLN A 11 13.19 -17.20 -1.31
N GLN A 12 14.02 -16.16 -1.39
CA GLN A 12 15.12 -16.05 -2.36
C GLN A 12 15.97 -17.32 -2.37
N HIS A 13 16.47 -17.72 -3.54
CA HIS A 13 17.42 -18.82 -3.74
C HIS A 13 16.88 -20.25 -3.53
N GLN A 14 15.59 -20.44 -3.35
CA GLN A 14 15.02 -21.78 -3.34
C GLN A 14 14.68 -22.27 -4.76
N ASN A 15 14.89 -23.56 -5.02
CA ASN A 15 14.62 -24.16 -6.33
C ASN A 15 13.16 -24.01 -6.74
N ASP A 16 12.94 -23.73 -8.02
CA ASP A 16 11.60 -23.70 -8.62
C ASP A 16 11.11 -25.13 -8.88
N LEU A 17 10.36 -25.68 -7.92
CA LEU A 17 9.84 -27.04 -8.00
C LEU A 17 8.60 -27.17 -8.90
N PHE A 18 7.96 -26.05 -9.25
CA PHE A 18 6.67 -26.01 -9.96
C PHE A 18 6.78 -25.39 -11.36
N GLY A 19 7.97 -24.97 -11.80
CA GLY A 19 8.17 -24.36 -13.11
C GLY A 19 7.49 -23.00 -13.28
N ILE A 20 7.28 -22.26 -12.20
CA ILE A 20 6.60 -20.94 -12.24
C ILE A 20 7.53 -19.79 -12.64
N GLN A 21 8.84 -20.05 -12.76
CA GLN A 21 9.84 -19.03 -13.08
C GLN A 21 9.51 -18.29 -14.39
N VAL A 22 9.06 -18.99 -15.41
CA VAL A 22 8.70 -18.40 -16.71
C VAL A 22 7.57 -17.37 -16.57
N TYR A 23 6.55 -17.69 -15.78
CA TYR A 23 5.43 -16.77 -15.52
C TYR A 23 5.87 -15.60 -14.66
N GLN A 24 6.73 -15.83 -13.70
CA GLN A 24 7.35 -14.79 -12.87
C GLN A 24 8.13 -13.80 -13.72
N ASP A 25 9.01 -14.28 -14.60
CA ASP A 25 9.83 -13.44 -15.48
C ASP A 25 8.98 -12.65 -16.47
N ALA A 26 7.91 -13.25 -17.00
CA ALA A 26 6.95 -12.57 -17.84
C ALA A 26 6.24 -11.44 -17.08
N LEU A 27 5.82 -11.68 -15.83
CA LEU A 27 5.14 -10.68 -15.00
C LEU A 27 6.10 -9.54 -14.61
N ILE A 28 7.35 -9.84 -14.29
CA ILE A 28 8.38 -8.83 -14.03
C ILE A 28 8.56 -7.92 -15.25
N LYS A 29 8.73 -8.49 -16.43
CA LYS A 29 8.85 -7.73 -17.68
C LYS A 29 7.61 -6.89 -17.95
N PHE A 30 6.43 -7.45 -17.75
CA PHE A 30 5.17 -6.72 -17.90
C PHE A 30 5.14 -5.49 -16.99
N ILE A 31 5.45 -5.63 -15.70
CA ILE A 31 5.49 -4.53 -14.74
C ILE A 31 6.51 -3.47 -15.15
N GLN A 32 7.70 -3.88 -15.63
CA GLN A 32 8.76 -2.95 -16.01
C GLN A 32 8.46 -2.15 -17.29
N LEU A 33 7.66 -2.72 -18.19
CA LEU A 33 7.31 -2.14 -19.49
C LEU A 33 5.99 -1.37 -19.48
N THR A 34 5.15 -1.60 -18.46
CA THR A 34 3.84 -0.94 -18.38
C THR A 34 3.97 0.45 -17.78
N ASP A 35 3.24 1.41 -18.36
CA ASP A 35 3.08 2.72 -17.76
C ASP A 35 2.18 2.62 -16.52
N THR A 36 2.55 3.32 -15.48
CA THR A 36 1.84 3.33 -14.21
C THR A 36 0.76 4.41 -14.18
N PRO A 37 -0.28 4.28 -13.33
CA PRO A 37 -0.50 3.22 -12.32
C PRO A 37 -1.24 2.01 -12.87
N ILE A 38 -0.85 0.81 -12.45
CA ILE A 38 -1.58 -0.44 -12.72
C ILE A 38 -1.89 -1.19 -11.43
N THR A 39 -2.94 -1.99 -11.46
CA THR A 39 -3.30 -2.90 -10.36
C THR A 39 -3.32 -4.33 -10.87
N ILE A 40 -2.59 -5.22 -10.21
CA ILE A 40 -2.50 -6.64 -10.55
C ILE A 40 -3.04 -7.45 -9.39
N ALA A 41 -4.03 -8.31 -9.64
CA ALA A 41 -4.61 -9.22 -8.65
C ALA A 41 -4.07 -10.64 -8.85
N LEU A 42 -3.42 -11.20 -7.83
CA LEU A 42 -3.03 -12.60 -7.78
C LEU A 42 -4.12 -13.41 -7.09
N GLN A 43 -4.79 -14.28 -7.84
CA GLN A 43 -5.86 -15.14 -7.35
C GLN A 43 -5.43 -16.60 -7.34
N GLY A 44 -6.00 -17.38 -6.46
CA GLY A 44 -5.76 -18.82 -6.33
C GLY A 44 -6.18 -19.33 -4.96
N GLU A 45 -6.28 -20.63 -4.82
CA GLU A 45 -6.64 -21.28 -3.56
C GLU A 45 -5.59 -21.10 -2.46
N TRP A 46 -5.94 -21.44 -1.23
CA TRP A 46 -4.98 -21.48 -0.13
C TRP A 46 -3.84 -22.45 -0.47
N GLY A 47 -2.60 -22.09 -0.15
CA GLY A 47 -1.44 -22.91 -0.47
C GLY A 47 -0.94 -22.86 -1.93
N SER A 48 -1.63 -22.14 -2.84
CA SER A 48 -1.25 -22.06 -4.27
C SER A 48 0.03 -21.26 -4.58
N GLY A 49 0.78 -20.84 -3.56
CA GLY A 49 2.07 -20.16 -3.74
C GLY A 49 2.00 -18.65 -3.99
N LYS A 50 0.84 -17.99 -3.83
CA LYS A 50 0.68 -16.53 -4.05
C LYS A 50 1.71 -15.70 -3.29
N THR A 51 1.92 -15.99 -2.01
CA THR A 51 2.90 -15.28 -1.19
C THR A 51 4.33 -15.52 -1.68
N SER A 52 4.63 -16.73 -2.12
CA SER A 52 5.94 -17.06 -2.70
C SER A 52 6.20 -16.28 -3.97
N LEU A 53 5.20 -16.18 -4.86
CA LEU A 53 5.30 -15.35 -6.06
C LEU A 53 5.47 -13.87 -5.71
N MET A 54 4.70 -13.33 -4.77
CA MET A 54 4.85 -11.94 -4.32
C MET A 54 6.24 -11.65 -3.74
N ASN A 55 6.81 -12.57 -2.96
CA ASN A 55 8.17 -12.44 -2.43
C ASN A 55 9.23 -12.40 -3.54
N GLN A 56 9.07 -13.25 -4.56
CA GLN A 56 9.98 -13.27 -5.71
C GLN A 56 9.87 -12.01 -6.57
N LEU A 57 8.64 -11.53 -6.82
CA LEU A 57 8.41 -10.25 -7.51
C LEU A 57 9.04 -9.09 -6.75
N ARG A 58 8.83 -9.02 -5.43
CA ARG A 58 9.44 -8.01 -4.58
C ARG A 58 10.96 -8.04 -4.69
N TYR A 59 11.56 -9.22 -4.56
CA TYR A 59 13.01 -9.37 -4.65
C TYR A 59 13.55 -8.81 -5.98
N ASN A 60 13.00 -9.27 -7.11
CA ASN A 60 13.51 -8.90 -8.44
C ASN A 60 13.21 -7.44 -8.82
N LEU A 61 12.13 -6.85 -8.32
CA LEU A 61 11.71 -5.50 -8.68
C LEU A 61 12.19 -4.43 -7.69
N CYS A 62 12.42 -4.80 -6.42
CA CYS A 62 12.64 -3.84 -5.35
C CYS A 62 13.91 -4.05 -4.53
N ASP A 63 14.38 -5.32 -4.34
CA ASP A 63 15.45 -5.63 -3.37
C ASP A 63 16.82 -5.86 -4.03
N VAL A 64 16.90 -6.03 -5.36
CA VAL A 64 18.18 -6.14 -6.08
C VAL A 64 18.91 -4.79 -6.14
N GLU A 65 20.23 -4.79 -6.29
CA GLU A 65 21.09 -3.61 -6.20
C GLU A 65 20.67 -2.44 -7.12
N GLN A 66 20.19 -2.74 -8.33
CA GLN A 66 19.71 -1.73 -9.29
C GLN A 66 18.18 -1.75 -9.46
N ALA A 67 17.47 -2.12 -8.41
CA ALA A 67 16.02 -2.20 -8.47
C ALA A 67 15.38 -0.86 -8.85
N LEU A 68 14.40 -0.92 -9.75
CA LEU A 68 13.71 0.26 -10.29
C LEU A 68 12.58 0.77 -9.40
N TYR A 69 12.15 -0.01 -8.40
CA TYR A 69 10.99 0.32 -7.58
C TYR A 69 11.32 0.27 -6.09
N TYR A 70 10.53 1.00 -5.32
CA TYR A 70 10.50 0.87 -3.87
C TYR A 70 9.38 -0.08 -3.43
N PRO A 71 9.61 -0.99 -2.47
CA PRO A 71 8.56 -1.83 -1.94
C PRO A 71 7.77 -1.10 -0.86
N VAL A 72 6.44 -1.21 -0.90
CA VAL A 72 5.54 -0.84 0.19
C VAL A 72 4.72 -2.09 0.52
N TRP A 73 4.88 -2.64 1.71
CA TRP A 73 4.23 -3.89 2.11
C TRP A 73 3.15 -3.64 3.16
N ILE A 74 1.90 -3.92 2.82
CA ILE A 74 0.75 -3.74 3.71
C ILE A 74 0.04 -5.07 3.95
N ASN A 75 0.03 -5.50 5.20
CA ASN A 75 -0.80 -6.61 5.63
C ASN A 75 -2.18 -6.10 6.05
N THR A 76 -3.12 -6.08 5.11
CA THR A 76 -4.45 -5.51 5.35
C THR A 76 -5.24 -6.22 6.43
N TRP A 77 -4.93 -7.49 6.69
CA TRP A 77 -5.59 -8.27 7.73
C TRP A 77 -5.33 -7.72 9.15
N GLN A 78 -4.14 -7.22 9.43
CA GLN A 78 -3.82 -6.62 10.75
C GLN A 78 -4.74 -5.45 11.07
N TYR A 79 -5.12 -4.69 10.06
CA TYR A 79 -5.94 -3.50 10.23
C TYR A 79 -7.44 -3.82 10.31
N SER A 80 -7.89 -4.93 9.72
CA SER A 80 -9.31 -5.31 9.72
C SER A 80 -9.77 -5.94 11.02
N LEU A 81 -8.87 -6.51 11.81
CA LEU A 81 -9.21 -7.22 13.06
C LEU A 81 -9.55 -6.30 14.23
N MET A 82 -9.01 -5.09 14.26
CA MET A 82 -9.04 -4.24 15.46
C MET A 82 -9.77 -2.91 15.25
N HIS A 83 -10.30 -2.64 14.05
CA HIS A 83 -10.84 -1.34 13.69
C HIS A 83 -12.17 -1.44 12.95
N THR A 84 -12.96 -0.38 13.03
CA THR A 84 -14.10 -0.21 12.12
C THR A 84 -13.60 -0.09 10.68
N PRO A 85 -14.43 -0.35 9.66
CA PRO A 85 -14.01 -0.22 8.25
C PRO A 85 -13.35 1.12 7.92
N ALA A 86 -13.89 2.22 8.44
CA ALA A 86 -13.33 3.56 8.23
C ALA A 86 -11.96 3.74 8.90
N GLN A 87 -11.81 3.27 10.13
CA GLN A 87 -10.53 3.30 10.84
C GLN A 87 -9.49 2.40 10.18
N SER A 88 -9.89 1.25 9.62
CA SER A 88 -9.00 0.36 8.89
C SER A 88 -8.41 1.03 7.65
N ILE A 89 -9.21 1.79 6.90
CA ILE A 89 -8.73 2.55 5.74
C ILE A 89 -7.69 3.59 6.17
N ILE A 90 -7.98 4.37 7.22
CA ILE A 90 -7.04 5.38 7.74
C ILE A 90 -5.73 4.72 8.16
N ALA A 91 -5.78 3.63 8.93
CA ALA A 91 -4.60 2.93 9.42
C ALA A 91 -3.76 2.31 8.28
N ILE A 92 -4.41 1.79 7.22
CA ILE A 92 -3.72 1.32 6.00
C ILE A 92 -2.99 2.48 5.32
N LEU A 93 -3.65 3.62 5.14
CA LEU A 93 -3.05 4.80 4.52
C LEU A 93 -1.90 5.35 5.35
N GLU A 94 -2.02 5.40 6.68
CA GLU A 94 -0.93 5.76 7.59
C GLU A 94 0.26 4.81 7.46
N GLY A 95 0.00 3.51 7.34
CA GLY A 95 1.03 2.50 7.11
C GLY A 95 1.77 2.70 5.79
N ILE A 96 1.06 2.99 4.70
CA ILE A 96 1.64 3.30 3.39
C ILE A 96 2.53 4.55 3.48
N ILE A 97 2.00 5.63 4.01
CA ILE A 97 2.69 6.92 4.14
C ILE A 97 3.92 6.78 5.03
N GLY A 98 3.82 6.03 6.13
CA GLY A 98 4.93 5.77 7.02
C GLY A 98 6.09 5.05 6.32
N GLN A 99 5.79 4.07 5.47
CA GLN A 99 6.82 3.35 4.71
C GLN A 99 7.44 4.22 3.61
N ILE A 100 6.65 4.98 2.86
CA ILE A 100 7.16 5.91 1.85
C ILE A 100 8.13 6.92 2.51
N GLY A 101 7.76 7.47 3.65
CA GLY A 101 8.58 8.43 4.35
C GLY A 101 9.87 7.86 4.94
N ALA A 102 9.87 6.60 5.35
CA ALA A 102 11.07 5.93 5.81
C ALA A 102 12.12 5.75 4.69
N LEU A 103 11.67 5.70 3.43
CA LEU A 103 12.52 5.55 2.26
C LEU A 103 13.17 6.87 1.82
N SER A 104 12.62 8.00 2.23
CA SER A 104 13.08 9.34 1.82
C SER A 104 12.93 10.35 2.96
N PRO A 105 13.73 10.22 4.04
CA PRO A 105 13.67 11.15 5.16
C PRO A 105 14.27 12.50 4.76
N ASN A 106 13.43 13.53 4.66
CA ASN A 106 13.85 14.91 4.44
C ASN A 106 12.91 15.91 5.11
N HIS A 107 13.28 17.19 5.11
CA HIS A 107 12.51 18.25 5.75
C HIS A 107 11.10 18.43 5.11
N LYS A 108 10.97 18.25 3.80
CA LYS A 108 9.68 18.30 3.10
C LYS A 108 8.74 17.18 3.55
N TRP A 109 9.31 16.03 3.94
CA TRP A 109 8.57 14.93 4.54
C TRP A 109 7.85 15.34 5.83
N ASP A 110 8.53 16.04 6.73
CA ASP A 110 7.96 16.45 8.02
C ASP A 110 6.78 17.42 7.84
N GLU A 111 6.84 18.32 6.86
CA GLU A 111 5.73 19.22 6.53
C GLU A 111 4.52 18.45 5.98
N SER A 112 4.73 17.57 5.01
CA SER A 112 3.66 16.75 4.43
C SER A 112 3.06 15.82 5.48
N LYS A 113 3.87 15.22 6.34
CA LYS A 113 3.40 14.39 7.46
C LYS A 113 2.49 15.15 8.42
N LYS A 114 2.81 16.40 8.76
CA LYS A 114 1.93 17.26 9.59
C LYS A 114 0.60 17.53 8.92
N LYS A 115 0.59 17.87 7.62
CA LYS A 115 -0.63 18.13 6.85
C LYS A 115 -1.50 16.87 6.75
N ILE A 116 -0.91 15.74 6.39
CA ILE A 116 -1.58 14.43 6.30
C ILE A 116 -2.15 14.03 7.66
N GLY A 117 -1.40 14.19 8.74
CA GLY A 117 -1.88 13.93 10.10
C GLY A 117 -3.09 14.79 10.49
N GLY A 118 -3.13 16.04 10.04
CA GLY A 118 -4.30 16.92 10.20
C GLY A 118 -5.53 16.43 9.41
N LEU A 119 -5.33 15.93 8.19
CA LEU A 119 -6.39 15.36 7.36
C LEU A 119 -6.94 14.06 7.96
N PHE A 120 -6.07 13.19 8.46
CA PHE A 120 -6.49 11.97 9.15
C PHE A 120 -7.30 12.25 10.42
N LYS A 121 -6.91 13.25 11.21
CA LYS A 121 -7.70 13.67 12.39
C LYS A 121 -9.10 14.13 12.00
N LYS A 122 -9.26 14.88 10.92
CA LYS A 122 -10.59 15.27 10.40
C LYS A 122 -11.40 14.04 9.99
N MET A 123 -10.81 13.09 9.25
CA MET A 123 -11.48 11.86 8.82
C MET A 123 -11.88 10.99 10.03
N ALA A 124 -11.00 10.84 11.02
CA ALA A 124 -11.28 10.07 12.23
C ALA A 124 -12.40 10.71 13.07
N ALA A 125 -12.44 12.02 13.18
CA ALA A 125 -13.51 12.72 13.89
C ALA A 125 -14.90 12.50 13.27
N VAL A 126 -14.97 12.46 11.94
CA VAL A 126 -16.21 12.13 11.21
C VAL A 126 -16.60 10.67 11.46
N SER A 127 -15.65 9.73 11.34
CA SER A 127 -15.91 8.31 11.60
C SER A 127 -16.40 8.05 13.03
N ALA A 128 -15.84 8.74 14.02
CA ALA A 128 -16.29 8.65 15.42
C ALA A 128 -17.72 9.13 15.62
N LYS A 129 -18.12 10.24 15.00
CA LYS A 129 -19.49 10.79 15.04
C LYS A 129 -20.50 9.79 14.44
N VAL A 130 -20.16 9.18 13.32
CA VAL A 130 -21.00 8.14 12.69
C VAL A 130 -21.14 6.92 13.58
N ALA A 131 -20.08 6.47 14.25
CA ALA A 131 -20.09 5.28 15.11
C ALA A 131 -20.90 5.48 16.39
N VAL A 132 -20.98 6.70 16.93
CA VAL A 132 -21.73 7.01 18.17
C VAL A 132 -23.23 7.24 17.90
N GLY A 133 -23.69 7.19 16.64
CA GLY A 133 -25.11 7.36 16.29
C GLY A 133 -25.67 8.74 16.65
N THR A 134 -24.81 9.73 16.95
CA THR A 134 -25.20 11.11 17.23
C THR A 134 -25.60 11.87 15.97
N ILE A 135 -25.48 11.24 14.83
CA ILE A 135 -25.93 11.75 13.56
C ILE A 135 -27.14 10.91 13.17
N GLY A 136 -28.35 11.44 13.35
CA GLY A 136 -29.52 10.92 12.64
C GLY A 136 -29.16 10.85 11.16
N VAL A 137 -29.91 10.10 10.38
CA VAL A 137 -29.69 9.75 8.95
C VAL A 137 -29.38 10.96 8.02
N ASP A 138 -28.96 12.07 8.56
CA ASP A 138 -28.49 13.23 7.83
C ASP A 138 -27.03 13.00 7.42
N SER A 139 -26.83 12.80 6.12
CA SER A 139 -25.56 12.48 5.45
C SER A 139 -24.47 13.58 5.58
N GLY A 140 -24.79 14.71 6.21
CA GLY A 140 -23.96 15.91 6.25
C GLY A 140 -22.48 15.70 6.55
N PRO A 141 -22.07 15.00 7.62
CA PRO A 141 -20.64 14.85 7.93
C PRO A 141 -19.89 13.88 7.02
N VAL A 142 -20.57 12.94 6.39
CA VAL A 142 -19.96 12.04 5.39
C VAL A 142 -19.87 12.81 4.06
N ASP A 143 -20.89 13.60 3.74
CA ASP A 143 -20.90 14.47 2.57
C ASP A 143 -19.79 15.53 2.66
N ASP A 144 -19.44 16.03 3.84
CA ASP A 144 -18.31 16.95 4.05
C ASP A 144 -16.94 16.35 3.69
N LEU A 145 -16.78 15.02 3.77
CA LEU A 145 -15.56 14.34 3.29
C LEU A 145 -15.49 14.28 1.76
N PHE A 146 -16.67 14.27 1.11
CA PHE A 146 -16.81 14.12 -0.33
C PHE A 146 -17.32 15.39 -1.01
N ALA A 147 -17.93 16.31 -0.25
CA ALA A 147 -18.54 17.50 -0.80
C ALA A 147 -17.52 18.58 -1.11
N SER A 148 -17.56 19.05 -2.31
CA SER A 148 -16.92 20.26 -2.82
C SER A 148 -17.79 21.48 -2.55
N GLY A 149 -18.03 21.76 -1.28
CA GLY A 149 -18.67 23.03 -0.86
C GLY A 149 -17.65 24.14 -0.73
N GLY A 150 -17.15 24.69 -1.84
CA GLY A 150 -16.24 25.85 -1.82
C GLY A 150 -14.78 25.58 -1.47
N GLY A 151 -14.40 24.32 -1.20
CA GLY A 151 -13.04 23.86 -0.94
C GLY A 151 -12.82 22.45 -1.46
N GLU A 152 -11.57 22.11 -1.71
CA GLU A 152 -11.17 20.77 -2.12
C GLU A 152 -11.51 19.74 -1.02
N SER A 153 -12.18 18.64 -1.36
CA SER A 153 -12.56 17.61 -0.37
C SER A 153 -11.36 17.08 0.39
N THR A 154 -11.54 16.66 1.64
CA THR A 154 -10.44 16.10 2.47
C THR A 154 -9.75 14.93 1.78
N ILE A 155 -10.48 14.12 1.01
CA ILE A 155 -9.92 12.99 0.27
C ILE A 155 -9.05 13.47 -0.89
N VAL A 156 -9.46 14.50 -1.63
CA VAL A 156 -8.67 15.07 -2.74
C VAL A 156 -7.40 15.71 -2.18
N GLN A 157 -7.49 16.45 -1.07
CA GLN A 157 -6.33 17.01 -0.39
C GLN A 157 -5.35 15.90 0.05
N LEU A 158 -5.87 14.82 0.64
CA LEU A 158 -5.04 13.68 1.04
C LEU A 158 -4.34 13.03 -0.16
N LYS A 159 -5.08 12.80 -1.25
CA LYS A 159 -4.50 12.28 -2.51
C LYS A 159 -3.36 13.16 -3.01
N ASN A 160 -3.57 14.48 -3.03
CA ASN A 160 -2.58 15.43 -3.52
C ASN A 160 -1.34 15.47 -2.63
N GLU A 161 -1.49 15.42 -1.30
CA GLU A 161 -0.34 15.36 -0.39
C GLU A 161 0.42 14.03 -0.49
N ILE A 162 -0.27 12.90 -0.70
CA ILE A 162 0.39 11.60 -0.96
C ILE A 162 1.15 11.64 -2.30
N ALA A 163 0.56 12.21 -3.35
CA ALA A 163 1.23 12.37 -4.64
C ALA A 163 2.53 13.16 -4.52
N LYS A 164 2.50 14.30 -3.81
CA LYS A 164 3.70 15.11 -3.53
C LYS A 164 4.78 14.34 -2.78
N LEU A 165 4.39 13.49 -1.83
CA LEU A 165 5.35 12.64 -1.11
C LEU A 165 6.04 11.64 -2.04
N ILE A 166 5.27 11.01 -2.92
CA ILE A 166 5.78 10.07 -3.92
C ILE A 166 6.76 10.79 -4.85
N GLU A 167 6.37 11.94 -5.40
CA GLU A 167 7.22 12.76 -6.28
C GLU A 167 8.52 13.16 -5.57
N THR A 168 8.43 13.67 -4.34
CA THR A 168 9.61 14.06 -3.55
C THR A 168 10.56 12.87 -3.30
N ALA A 169 10.01 11.67 -3.03
CA ALA A 169 10.82 10.48 -2.83
C ALA A 169 11.52 10.02 -4.12
N LEU A 170 10.87 10.16 -5.27
CA LEU A 170 11.43 9.81 -6.57
C LEU A 170 12.48 10.84 -7.04
N GLU A 171 12.28 12.13 -6.80
CA GLU A 171 13.26 13.18 -7.10
C GLU A 171 14.62 12.94 -6.43
N GLN A 172 14.62 12.37 -5.22
CA GLN A 172 15.85 12.06 -4.49
C GLN A 172 16.60 10.84 -5.05
N ASN A 173 15.91 9.99 -5.79
CA ASN A 173 16.46 8.79 -6.39
C ASN A 173 16.01 8.65 -7.84
N PRO A 174 16.64 9.39 -8.78
CA PRO A 174 16.19 9.46 -10.18
C PRO A 174 16.23 8.14 -10.94
N HIS A 175 16.95 7.14 -10.42
CA HIS A 175 16.97 5.80 -11.02
C HIS A 175 15.71 4.98 -10.65
N LYS A 176 14.95 5.39 -9.64
CA LYS A 176 13.70 4.74 -9.26
C LYS A 176 12.53 5.23 -10.12
N LYS A 177 11.77 4.30 -10.68
CA LYS A 177 10.58 4.59 -11.50
C LYS A 177 9.30 4.77 -10.67
N GLY A 178 9.24 4.23 -9.45
CA GLY A 178 8.03 4.30 -8.64
C GLY A 178 8.03 3.38 -7.43
N PHE A 179 6.83 3.12 -6.95
CA PHE A 179 6.53 2.27 -5.80
C PHE A 179 5.68 1.08 -6.22
N ILE A 180 5.93 -0.08 -5.63
CA ILE A 180 5.06 -1.25 -5.76
C ILE A 180 4.43 -1.52 -4.41
N LEU A 181 3.12 -1.37 -4.34
CA LEU A 181 2.34 -1.67 -3.15
C LEU A 181 1.93 -3.14 -3.16
N TYR A 182 2.49 -3.90 -2.26
CA TYR A 182 2.12 -5.29 -2.02
C TYR A 182 1.07 -5.35 -0.91
N THR A 183 -0.13 -5.82 -1.24
CA THR A 183 -1.20 -6.02 -0.27
C THR A 183 -1.51 -7.50 -0.13
N ARG A 184 -1.60 -7.98 1.11
CA ARG A 184 -1.98 -9.36 1.41
C ARG A 184 -3.33 -9.38 2.10
N ARG A 185 -4.27 -10.13 1.53
CA ARG A 185 -5.56 -10.46 2.13
C ARG A 185 -5.57 -11.96 2.44
N HIS A 186 -5.89 -12.33 3.65
CA HIS A 186 -6.12 -13.72 4.03
C HIS A 186 -7.58 -14.10 3.84
#